data_63b147f0f4a187bb2309ae1bbbc701ac
#
_entry.id   63b147f0f4a187bb2309ae1bbbc701ac
#
_cell.length_a   1.000
_cell.length_b   1.000
_cell.length_c   1.000
_cell.angle_alpha   90.00
_cell.angle_beta   90.00
_cell.angle_gamma   90.00
#
_symmetry.space_group_name_H-M   'P 1'
#
loop_
_entity.id
_entity.type
_entity.pdbx_description
1 polymer ?
#
loop_
_entity_poly.entity_id
_entity_poly.type
_entity_poly.pdbx_seq_one_letter_code
_entity_poly.pdbx_strand_id
1 'polypeptide(L)'
;INGAVYLCEVGFLYLLLHNKNWWAGVPLGISLAIKPMLAPLLLLPILLKRWRPFITAFAIPAVLNIIGYYIAADPAEYWTRTVKYLGEVRDYYNNSIAGWLAYWGAPPAFTWTIRIIVIMLGLATIVLLQPYRTIDCRLWLTTVTGTVLLIAFLGGSLGQRYYSIMLIPMVMTIVSKASFLKNWPAWLAIYLILGEHRWYSTRWITYGRWFEYSRATIGWLLLLIIIFIVSLWRYRVARKIQDPTYPTGKTAFL
;
A
#
# COMPACT_ATOMS: atom_id res chain seq x y z
N ILE A 1 0.05 -16.39 9.97
CA ILE A 1 0.02 -15.00 10.44
C ILE A 1 -0.44 -14.07 9.31
N ASN A 2 0.18 -14.05 8.13
CA ASN A 2 -0.17 -13.11 7.05
C ASN A 2 -1.62 -13.22 6.56
N GLY A 3 -2.18 -14.44 6.49
CA GLY A 3 -3.58 -14.65 6.16
C GLY A 3 -4.54 -14.05 7.19
N ALA A 4 -4.21 -14.14 8.49
CA ALA A 4 -5.01 -13.53 9.54
C ALA A 4 -4.95 -11.99 9.47
N VAL A 5 -3.77 -11.42 9.22
CA VAL A 5 -3.60 -9.97 9.01
C VAL A 5 -4.38 -9.50 7.80
N TYR A 6 -4.35 -10.24 6.68
CA TYR A 6 -5.15 -9.96 5.49
C TYR A 6 -6.67 -10.03 5.78
N LEU A 7 -7.12 -11.05 6.53
CA LEU A 7 -8.52 -11.14 6.94
C LEU A 7 -8.94 -9.94 7.79
N CYS A 8 -8.07 -9.47 8.68
CA CYS A 8 -8.30 -8.26 9.46
C CYS A 8 -8.40 -7.01 8.55
N GLU A 9 -7.57 -6.90 7.52
CA GLU A 9 -7.66 -5.81 6.54
C GLU A 9 -9.01 -5.83 5.82
N VAL A 10 -9.42 -6.98 5.28
CA VAL A 10 -10.71 -7.13 4.60
C VAL A 10 -11.87 -6.82 5.55
N GLY A 11 -11.82 -7.32 6.80
CA GLY A 11 -12.80 -7.03 7.82
C GLY A 11 -12.90 -5.54 8.16
N PHE A 12 -11.75 -4.86 8.28
CA PHE A 12 -11.69 -3.41 8.47
C PHE A 12 -12.36 -2.65 7.31
N LEU A 13 -12.01 -2.97 6.07
CA LEU A 13 -12.58 -2.31 4.88
C LEU A 13 -14.09 -2.56 4.78
N TYR A 14 -14.52 -3.81 5.01
CA TYR A 14 -15.93 -4.17 4.99
C TYR A 14 -16.74 -3.38 6.03
N LEU A 15 -16.29 -3.36 7.28
CA LEU A 15 -16.98 -2.66 8.37
C LEU A 15 -16.94 -1.14 8.17
N LEU A 16 -15.85 -0.62 7.59
CA LEU A 16 -15.72 0.80 7.27
C LEU A 16 -16.71 1.23 6.17
N LEU A 17 -16.89 0.40 5.13
CA LEU A 17 -17.89 0.62 4.07
C LEU A 17 -19.32 0.57 4.61
N HIS A 18 -19.61 -0.31 5.56
CA HIS A 18 -20.93 -0.46 6.17
C HIS A 18 -21.19 0.49 7.35
N ASN A 19 -20.34 1.52 7.53
CA ASN A 19 -20.47 2.53 8.58
C ASN A 19 -20.50 1.96 10.02
N LYS A 20 -19.89 0.79 10.26
CA LYS A 20 -19.79 0.17 11.59
C LYS A 20 -18.64 0.81 12.39
N ASN A 21 -18.83 2.09 12.75
CA ASN A 21 -17.78 2.99 13.23
C ASN A 21 -16.79 2.37 14.25
N TRP A 22 -17.24 1.99 15.44
CA TRP A 22 -16.35 1.43 16.45
C TRP A 22 -15.79 0.06 16.03
N TRP A 23 -16.64 -0.80 15.48
CA TRP A 23 -16.29 -2.16 15.08
C TRP A 23 -15.29 -2.19 13.91
N ALA A 24 -15.32 -1.19 13.04
CA ALA A 24 -14.37 -1.12 11.93
C ALA A 24 -12.92 -0.99 12.43
N GLY A 25 -12.67 -0.29 13.54
CA GLY A 25 -11.32 -0.17 14.09
C GLY A 25 -10.77 -1.46 14.73
N VAL A 26 -11.65 -2.39 15.14
CA VAL A 26 -11.22 -3.60 15.86
C VAL A 26 -10.30 -4.50 15.02
N PRO A 27 -10.66 -4.93 13.79
CA PRO A 27 -9.77 -5.75 12.98
C PRO A 27 -8.44 -5.06 12.68
N LEU A 28 -8.48 -3.76 12.35
CA LEU A 28 -7.25 -3.02 12.10
C LEU A 28 -6.37 -2.96 13.36
N GLY A 29 -6.96 -2.68 14.53
CA GLY A 29 -6.24 -2.65 15.81
C GLY A 29 -5.59 -3.99 16.17
N ILE A 30 -6.30 -5.10 15.98
CA ILE A 30 -5.77 -6.46 16.17
C ILE A 30 -4.59 -6.70 15.20
N SER A 31 -4.76 -6.33 13.94
CA SER A 31 -3.69 -6.44 12.94
C SER A 31 -2.45 -5.65 13.31
N LEU A 32 -2.63 -4.42 13.84
CA LEU A 32 -1.52 -3.55 14.27
C LEU A 32 -0.77 -4.12 15.48
N ALA A 33 -1.48 -4.78 16.39
CA ALA A 33 -0.88 -5.46 17.54
C ALA A 33 -0.03 -6.67 17.12
N ILE A 34 -0.46 -7.39 16.07
CA ILE A 34 0.27 -8.55 15.53
C ILE A 34 1.41 -8.10 14.62
N LYS A 35 1.14 -7.12 13.76
CA LYS A 35 2.05 -6.70 12.70
C LYS A 35 1.79 -5.24 12.29
N PRO A 36 2.61 -4.29 12.75
CA PRO A 36 2.34 -2.85 12.58
C PRO A 36 2.46 -2.35 11.12
N MET A 37 2.74 -3.23 10.16
CA MET A 37 2.86 -2.87 8.75
C MET A 37 1.58 -2.27 8.14
N LEU A 38 0.41 -2.54 8.72
CA LEU A 38 -0.86 -1.93 8.31
C LEU A 38 -1.14 -0.58 8.97
N ALA A 39 -0.23 -0.04 9.80
CA ALA A 39 -0.40 1.26 10.46
C ALA A 39 -0.73 2.40 9.48
N PRO A 40 -0.19 2.47 8.25
CA PRO A 40 -0.58 3.48 7.28
C PRO A 40 -2.08 3.48 6.94
N LEU A 41 -2.80 2.36 7.12
CA LEU A 41 -4.25 2.30 6.91
C LEU A 41 -5.06 3.13 7.91
N LEU A 42 -4.46 3.57 9.02
CA LEU A 42 -5.05 4.58 9.92
C LEU A 42 -5.36 5.90 9.21
N LEU A 43 -4.72 6.15 8.07
CA LEU A 43 -5.03 7.30 7.22
C LEU A 43 -6.47 7.24 6.65
N LEU A 44 -7.02 6.05 6.40
CA LEU A 44 -8.35 5.91 5.78
C LEU A 44 -9.49 6.49 6.62
N PRO A 45 -9.62 6.18 7.92
CA PRO A 45 -10.60 6.82 8.78
C PRO A 45 -10.42 8.34 8.85
N ILE A 46 -9.17 8.83 8.85
CA ILE A 46 -8.87 10.27 8.86
C ILE A 46 -9.38 10.92 7.57
N LEU A 47 -9.06 10.35 6.40
CA LEU A 47 -9.55 10.82 5.11
C LEU A 47 -11.07 10.80 5.03
N LEU A 48 -11.73 9.84 5.68
CA LEU A 48 -13.18 9.75 5.77
C LEU A 48 -13.77 10.67 6.85
N LYS A 49 -12.95 11.36 7.65
CA LYS A 49 -13.37 12.15 8.83
C LYS A 49 -14.15 11.31 9.86
N ARG A 50 -13.75 10.06 10.04
CA ARG A 50 -14.36 9.09 10.97
C ARG A 50 -13.39 8.76 12.10
N TRP A 51 -13.48 9.50 13.19
CA TRP A 51 -12.54 9.36 14.30
C TRP A 51 -12.71 8.08 15.13
N ARG A 52 -13.93 7.55 15.21
CA ARG A 52 -14.21 6.33 16.01
C ARG A 52 -13.41 5.11 15.55
N PRO A 53 -13.38 4.73 14.25
CA PRO A 53 -12.53 3.64 13.80
C PRO A 53 -11.03 3.89 14.02
N PHE A 54 -10.59 5.15 13.89
CA PHE A 54 -9.20 5.53 14.15
C PHE A 54 -8.84 5.31 15.62
N ILE A 55 -9.67 5.82 16.55
CA ILE A 55 -9.44 5.68 17.99
C ILE A 55 -9.41 4.21 18.40
N THR A 56 -10.37 3.39 17.94
CA THR A 56 -10.40 1.96 18.27
C THR A 56 -9.17 1.23 17.73
N ALA A 57 -8.80 1.49 16.46
CA ALA A 57 -7.65 0.85 15.84
C ALA A 57 -6.32 1.22 16.52
N PHE A 58 -6.22 2.44 17.05
CA PHE A 58 -5.03 2.89 17.78
C PHE A 58 -5.02 2.40 19.23
N ALA A 59 -6.17 2.40 19.89
CA ALA A 59 -6.28 2.03 21.32
C ALA A 59 -5.93 0.57 21.57
N ILE A 60 -6.33 -0.36 20.69
CA ILE A 60 -6.07 -1.79 20.87
C ILE A 60 -4.57 -2.09 21.00
N PRO A 61 -3.70 -1.75 20.03
CA PRO A 61 -2.27 -1.99 20.16
C PRO A 61 -1.65 -1.18 21.30
N ALA A 62 -2.13 0.04 21.59
CA ALA A 62 -1.64 0.84 22.71
C ALA A 62 -1.89 0.14 24.05
N VAL A 63 -3.12 -0.32 24.29
CA VAL A 63 -3.47 -1.06 25.53
C VAL A 63 -2.66 -2.36 25.64
N LEU A 64 -2.56 -3.13 24.54
CA LEU A 64 -1.80 -4.38 24.54
C LEU A 64 -0.30 -4.15 24.78
N ASN A 65 0.27 -3.07 24.25
CA ASN A 65 1.66 -2.72 24.52
C ASN A 65 1.87 -2.28 25.97
N ILE A 66 0.92 -1.52 26.56
CA ILE A 66 0.97 -1.16 27.97
C ILE A 66 0.93 -2.42 28.85
N ILE A 67 -0.01 -3.32 28.59
CA ILE A 67 -0.10 -4.60 29.32
C ILE A 67 1.21 -5.39 29.14
N GLY A 68 1.71 -5.50 27.90
CA GLY A 68 2.95 -6.18 27.58
C GLY A 68 4.17 -5.60 28.33
N TYR A 69 4.22 -4.28 28.48
CA TYR A 69 5.28 -3.60 29.22
C TYR A 69 5.34 -4.03 30.70
N TYR A 70 4.19 -4.19 31.36
CA TYR A 70 4.13 -4.62 32.77
C TYR A 70 4.33 -6.12 32.98
N ILE A 71 4.13 -6.94 31.95
CA ILE A 71 4.30 -8.41 32.02
C ILE A 71 5.70 -8.84 31.59
N ALA A 72 6.37 -8.05 30.73
CA ALA A 72 7.69 -8.39 30.20
C ALA A 72 8.76 -8.37 31.30
N ALA A 73 9.67 -9.34 31.27
CA ALA A 73 10.78 -9.42 32.21
C ALA A 73 11.78 -8.25 32.05
N ASP A 74 12.02 -7.82 30.81
CA ASP A 74 12.81 -6.64 30.47
C ASP A 74 12.13 -5.83 29.38
N PRO A 75 11.23 -4.89 29.74
CA PRO A 75 10.52 -4.08 28.77
C PRO A 75 11.43 -3.06 28.04
N ALA A 76 12.60 -2.72 28.59
CA ALA A 76 13.54 -1.81 27.94
C ALA A 76 14.17 -2.42 26.68
N GLU A 77 14.36 -3.74 26.63
CA GLU A 77 14.88 -4.43 25.47
C GLU A 77 13.99 -4.27 24.22
N TYR A 78 12.69 -4.10 24.39
CA TYR A 78 11.78 -3.82 23.27
C TYR A 78 12.21 -2.55 22.52
N TRP A 79 12.54 -1.49 23.23
CA TRP A 79 12.94 -0.22 22.64
C TRP A 79 14.37 -0.24 22.10
N THR A 80 15.28 -0.82 22.85
CA THR A 80 16.72 -0.82 22.53
C THR A 80 17.08 -1.81 21.43
N ARG A 81 16.39 -2.95 21.36
CA ARG A 81 16.65 -4.00 20.37
C ARG A 81 15.59 -4.08 19.29
N THR A 82 14.30 -4.28 19.66
CA THR A 82 13.25 -4.58 18.66
C THR A 82 12.93 -3.37 17.80
N VAL A 83 12.70 -2.21 18.40
CA VAL A 83 12.39 -0.98 17.64
C VAL A 83 13.56 -0.57 16.77
N LYS A 84 14.78 -0.64 17.28
CA LYS A 84 16.00 -0.37 16.50
C LYS A 84 16.10 -1.31 15.30
N TYR A 85 15.95 -2.62 15.51
CA TYR A 85 15.98 -3.62 14.46
C TYR A 85 14.91 -3.42 13.38
N LEU A 86 13.70 -2.98 13.75
CA LEU A 86 12.64 -2.66 12.79
C LEU A 86 12.98 -1.45 11.90
N GLY A 87 13.83 -0.54 12.37
CA GLY A 87 14.32 0.60 11.61
C GLY A 87 15.47 0.29 10.66
N GLU A 88 16.15 -0.84 10.86
CA GLU A 88 17.32 -1.22 10.06
C GLU A 88 16.92 -1.63 8.63
N VAL A 89 17.66 -1.11 7.66
CA VAL A 89 17.51 -1.49 6.25
C VAL A 89 18.36 -2.72 5.99
N ARG A 90 17.72 -3.80 5.55
CA ARG A 90 18.41 -5.02 5.12
C ARG A 90 18.55 -5.01 3.60
N ASP A 91 19.67 -5.52 3.12
CA ASP A 91 19.98 -5.71 1.70
C ASP A 91 19.53 -7.07 1.14
N TYR A 92 18.87 -7.90 1.95
CA TYR A 92 18.37 -9.22 1.57
C TYR A 92 16.89 -9.39 1.93
N TYR A 93 16.15 -10.11 1.10
CA TYR A 93 14.69 -10.33 1.24
C TYR A 93 13.88 -9.05 1.52
N ASN A 94 14.34 -7.92 0.95
CA ASN A 94 13.77 -6.61 1.16
C ASN A 94 13.48 -5.91 -0.17
N ASN A 95 12.21 -5.88 -0.55
CA ASN A 95 11.73 -5.26 -1.78
C ASN A 95 11.33 -3.78 -1.61
N SER A 96 11.59 -3.15 -0.46
CA SER A 96 11.46 -1.70 -0.32
C SER A 96 12.52 -0.99 -1.20
N ILE A 97 12.28 0.28 -1.53
CA ILE A 97 13.30 1.08 -2.24
C ILE A 97 14.62 1.10 -1.47
N ALA A 98 14.56 1.20 -0.14
CA ALA A 98 15.75 1.20 0.69
C ALA A 98 16.53 -0.12 0.59
N GLY A 99 15.86 -1.26 0.73
CA GLY A 99 16.51 -2.58 0.64
C GLY A 99 16.98 -2.89 -0.78
N TRP A 100 16.18 -2.56 -1.79
CA TRP A 100 16.53 -2.78 -3.20
C TRP A 100 17.78 -1.99 -3.60
N LEU A 101 17.85 -0.71 -3.23
CA LEU A 101 19.01 0.14 -3.54
C LEU A 101 20.23 -0.20 -2.66
N ALA A 102 20.05 -0.64 -1.41
CA ALA A 102 21.14 -1.13 -0.57
C ALA A 102 21.80 -2.37 -1.18
N TYR A 103 21.01 -3.29 -1.75
CA TYR A 103 21.56 -4.46 -2.48
C TYR A 103 22.46 -4.06 -3.65
N TRP A 104 22.19 -2.91 -4.29
CA TRP A 104 23.00 -2.38 -5.40
C TRP A 104 24.14 -1.46 -4.93
N GLY A 105 24.34 -1.28 -3.63
CA GLY A 105 25.35 -0.38 -3.10
C GLY A 105 25.10 1.10 -3.39
N ALA A 106 23.85 1.49 -3.60
CA ALA A 106 23.50 2.87 -3.92
C ALA A 106 23.76 3.80 -2.72
N PRO A 107 24.23 5.06 -2.95
CA PRO A 107 24.47 6.00 -1.88
C PRO A 107 23.20 6.31 -1.07
N PRO A 108 23.30 6.54 0.26
CA PRO A 108 22.14 6.85 1.10
C PRO A 108 21.34 8.06 0.61
N ALA A 109 22.01 9.12 0.15
CA ALA A 109 21.35 10.32 -0.38
C ALA A 109 20.46 10.00 -1.60
N PHE A 110 20.94 9.19 -2.53
CA PHE A 110 20.17 8.73 -3.69
C PHE A 110 18.95 7.89 -3.25
N THR A 111 19.17 6.98 -2.32
CA THR A 111 18.10 6.14 -1.74
C THR A 111 16.99 7.00 -1.11
N TRP A 112 17.33 7.99 -0.32
CA TRP A 112 16.37 8.91 0.27
C TRP A 112 15.62 9.73 -0.77
N THR A 113 16.31 10.22 -1.81
CA THR A 113 15.71 10.97 -2.91
C THR A 113 14.62 10.12 -3.59
N ILE A 114 14.92 8.89 -3.98
CA ILE A 114 13.94 8.01 -4.63
C ILE A 114 12.78 7.67 -3.69
N ARG A 115 13.03 7.42 -2.40
CA ARG A 115 11.95 7.19 -1.42
C ARG A 115 11.00 8.37 -1.33
N ILE A 116 11.54 9.59 -1.25
CA ILE A 116 10.74 10.82 -1.19
C ILE A 116 9.89 10.96 -2.46
N ILE A 117 10.47 10.76 -3.64
CA ILE A 117 9.74 10.82 -4.92
C ILE A 117 8.59 9.82 -4.93
N VAL A 118 8.81 8.58 -4.50
CA VAL A 118 7.77 7.53 -4.45
C VAL A 118 6.66 7.88 -3.47
N ILE A 119 7.02 8.38 -2.29
CA ILE A 119 6.04 8.84 -1.29
C ILE A 119 5.20 9.99 -1.85
N MET A 120 5.84 10.99 -2.43
CA MET A 120 5.15 12.14 -3.02
C MET A 120 4.23 11.74 -4.19
N LEU A 121 4.67 10.80 -5.03
CA LEU A 121 3.85 10.24 -6.10
C LEU A 121 2.59 9.57 -5.54
N GLY A 122 2.74 8.77 -4.49
CA GLY A 122 1.62 8.11 -3.82
C GLY A 122 0.65 9.09 -3.16
N LEU A 123 1.16 10.11 -2.46
CA LEU A 123 0.34 11.17 -1.87
C LEU A 123 -0.42 11.96 -2.95
N ALA A 124 0.25 12.32 -4.04
CA ALA A 124 -0.40 12.96 -5.19
C ALA A 124 -1.51 12.06 -5.78
N THR A 125 -1.28 10.76 -5.87
CA THR A 125 -2.29 9.78 -6.31
C THR A 125 -3.51 9.80 -5.39
N ILE A 126 -3.32 9.80 -4.07
CA ILE A 126 -4.42 9.86 -3.09
C ILE A 126 -5.24 11.15 -3.27
N VAL A 127 -4.57 12.28 -3.51
CA VAL A 127 -5.25 13.56 -3.78
C VAL A 127 -6.08 13.49 -5.06
N LEU A 128 -5.54 12.93 -6.15
CA LEU A 128 -6.24 12.76 -7.43
C LEU A 128 -7.44 11.81 -7.32
N LEU A 129 -7.42 10.87 -6.39
CA LEU A 129 -8.51 9.92 -6.14
C LEU A 129 -9.65 10.53 -5.32
N GLN A 130 -9.49 11.69 -4.65
CA GLN A 130 -10.51 12.25 -3.76
C GLN A 130 -11.90 12.43 -4.40
N PRO A 131 -12.05 12.87 -5.66
CA PRO A 131 -13.37 12.99 -6.29
C PRO A 131 -14.16 11.67 -6.32
N TYR A 132 -13.48 10.54 -6.41
CA TYR A 132 -14.12 9.21 -6.43
C TYR A 132 -14.74 8.80 -5.10
N ARG A 133 -14.39 9.47 -4.01
CA ARG A 133 -14.95 9.21 -2.68
C ARG A 133 -16.47 9.37 -2.65
N THR A 134 -17.01 10.32 -3.40
CA THR A 134 -18.46 10.60 -3.48
C THR A 134 -19.13 9.86 -4.62
N ILE A 135 -18.41 9.54 -5.70
CA ILE A 135 -18.93 8.88 -6.90
C ILE A 135 -19.05 7.36 -6.67
N ASP A 136 -17.95 6.73 -6.22
CA ASP A 136 -17.87 5.30 -5.91
C ASP A 136 -16.96 5.10 -4.69
N CYS A 137 -17.54 5.17 -3.51
CA CYS A 137 -16.82 5.04 -2.24
C CYS A 137 -16.11 3.68 -2.12
N ARG A 138 -16.65 2.61 -2.70
CA ARG A 138 -16.02 1.28 -2.67
C ARG A 138 -14.74 1.27 -3.50
N LEU A 139 -14.83 1.72 -4.76
CA LEU A 139 -13.66 1.82 -5.65
C LEU A 139 -12.60 2.75 -5.05
N TRP A 140 -13.03 3.90 -4.52
CA TRP A 140 -12.13 4.85 -3.87
C TRP A 140 -11.42 4.21 -2.68
N LEU A 141 -12.16 3.60 -1.75
CA LEU A 141 -11.60 3.04 -0.52
C LEU A 141 -10.57 1.95 -0.83
N THR A 142 -10.91 0.99 -1.71
CA THR A 142 -10.00 -0.12 -2.05
C THR A 142 -8.78 0.35 -2.83
N THR A 143 -8.93 1.33 -3.75
CA THR A 143 -7.80 1.87 -4.52
C THR A 143 -6.88 2.70 -3.62
N VAL A 144 -7.43 3.54 -2.73
CA VAL A 144 -6.63 4.32 -1.78
C VAL A 144 -5.94 3.39 -0.78
N THR A 145 -6.60 2.32 -0.30
CA THR A 145 -5.97 1.29 0.54
C THR A 145 -4.71 0.74 -0.12
N GLY A 146 -4.84 0.24 -1.35
CA GLY A 146 -3.68 -0.29 -2.07
C GLY A 146 -2.60 0.76 -2.31
N THR A 147 -2.97 2.00 -2.63
CA THR A 147 -2.01 3.11 -2.80
C THR A 147 -1.25 3.41 -1.51
N VAL A 148 -1.93 3.48 -0.37
CA VAL A 148 -1.31 3.68 0.96
C VAL A 148 -0.35 2.54 1.31
N LEU A 149 -0.75 1.30 1.02
CA LEU A 149 0.12 0.13 1.24
C LEU A 149 1.33 0.14 0.31
N LEU A 150 1.17 0.52 -0.97
CA LEU A 150 2.29 0.66 -1.90
C LEU A 150 3.29 1.72 -1.42
N ILE A 151 2.81 2.86 -0.91
CA ILE A 151 3.68 3.87 -0.28
C ILE A 151 4.46 3.26 0.90
N ALA A 152 3.78 2.50 1.75
CA ALA A 152 4.39 1.88 2.92
C ALA A 152 5.43 0.81 2.55
N PHE A 153 5.11 -0.05 1.58
CA PHE A 153 6.01 -1.13 1.13
C PHE A 153 7.24 -0.60 0.42
N LEU A 154 7.08 0.41 -0.41
CA LEU A 154 8.19 1.02 -1.15
C LEU A 154 9.00 2.01 -0.29
N GLY A 155 8.31 2.83 0.50
CA GLY A 155 8.92 3.89 1.30
C GLY A 155 9.46 3.45 2.66
N GLY A 156 9.09 2.25 3.15
CA GLY A 156 9.51 1.71 4.44
C GLY A 156 10.99 1.28 4.50
N SER A 157 11.44 0.86 5.68
CA SER A 157 12.74 0.21 5.88
C SER A 157 12.75 -1.24 5.40
N LEU A 158 11.58 -1.92 5.44
CA LEU A 158 11.41 -3.32 5.08
C LEU A 158 10.13 -3.51 4.26
N GLY A 159 10.28 -4.01 3.05
CA GLY A 159 9.20 -4.47 2.18
C GLY A 159 9.42 -5.94 1.80
N GLN A 160 8.51 -6.83 2.15
CA GLN A 160 8.64 -8.24 1.81
C GLN A 160 7.60 -8.62 0.76
N ARG A 161 8.00 -9.40 -0.24
CA ARG A 161 7.16 -9.76 -1.38
C ARG A 161 5.78 -10.31 -0.98
N TYR A 162 5.69 -11.09 0.08
CA TYR A 162 4.40 -11.63 0.54
C TYR A 162 3.43 -10.55 1.09
N TYR A 163 3.88 -9.31 1.30
CA TYR A 163 2.98 -8.19 1.59
C TYR A 163 2.03 -7.89 0.43
N SER A 164 2.37 -8.33 -0.78
CA SER A 164 1.51 -8.19 -1.95
C SER A 164 0.11 -8.79 -1.77
N ILE A 165 -0.08 -9.74 -0.85
CA ILE A 165 -1.41 -10.29 -0.52
C ILE A 165 -2.36 -9.19 -0.02
N MET A 166 -1.84 -8.15 0.65
CA MET A 166 -2.61 -7.02 1.15
C MET A 166 -3.10 -6.09 0.02
N LEU A 167 -2.60 -6.25 -1.21
CA LEU A 167 -3.07 -5.49 -2.37
C LEU A 167 -4.28 -6.15 -3.05
N ILE A 168 -4.70 -7.33 -2.63
CA ILE A 168 -5.83 -8.06 -3.24
C ILE A 168 -7.12 -7.23 -3.26
N PRO A 169 -7.53 -6.50 -2.19
CA PRO A 169 -8.74 -5.67 -2.25
C PRO A 169 -8.70 -4.63 -3.39
N MET A 170 -7.53 -4.04 -3.65
CA MET A 170 -7.33 -3.13 -4.78
C MET A 170 -7.35 -3.89 -6.11
N VAL A 171 -6.69 -5.04 -6.22
CA VAL A 171 -6.67 -5.86 -7.44
C VAL A 171 -8.08 -6.31 -7.81
N MET A 172 -8.91 -6.67 -6.84
CA MET A 172 -10.31 -7.06 -7.06
C MET A 172 -11.19 -5.94 -7.63
N THR A 173 -10.73 -4.68 -7.59
CA THR A 173 -11.45 -3.58 -8.28
C THR A 173 -11.54 -3.78 -9.79
N ILE A 174 -10.76 -4.68 -10.37
CA ILE A 174 -10.74 -4.96 -11.81
C ILE A 174 -12.11 -5.39 -12.37
N VAL A 175 -12.98 -5.93 -11.51
CA VAL A 175 -14.36 -6.26 -11.89
C VAL A 175 -15.22 -5.00 -12.09
N SER A 176 -14.86 -3.88 -11.49
CA SER A 176 -15.56 -2.59 -11.67
C SER A 176 -15.26 -2.01 -13.05
N LYS A 177 -16.29 -1.45 -13.73
CA LYS A 177 -16.09 -0.76 -15.02
C LYS A 177 -15.16 0.44 -14.89
N ALA A 178 -15.18 1.13 -13.77
CA ALA A 178 -14.36 2.31 -13.48
C ALA A 178 -12.98 1.97 -12.87
N SER A 179 -12.54 0.72 -12.83
CA SER A 179 -11.26 0.34 -12.25
C SER A 179 -10.08 1.07 -12.90
N PHE A 180 -9.11 1.46 -12.07
CA PHE A 180 -7.83 2.03 -12.49
C PHE A 180 -6.87 0.97 -13.06
N LEU A 181 -7.19 -0.32 -12.91
CA LEU A 181 -6.36 -1.46 -13.27
C LEU A 181 -6.76 -2.13 -14.58
N LYS A 182 -7.76 -1.58 -15.32
CA LYS A 182 -8.21 -2.13 -16.61
C LYS A 182 -7.30 -1.74 -17.76
N ASN A 183 -6.03 -2.08 -17.63
CA ASN A 183 -5.02 -1.87 -18.68
C ASN A 183 -3.96 -2.98 -18.60
N TRP A 184 -3.30 -3.28 -19.71
CA TRP A 184 -2.30 -4.37 -19.77
C TRP A 184 -1.07 -4.12 -18.87
N PRO A 185 -0.56 -2.86 -18.67
CA PRO A 185 0.57 -2.66 -17.77
C PRO A 185 0.23 -2.99 -16.31
N ALA A 186 -1.03 -2.79 -15.87
CA ALA A 186 -1.47 -3.20 -14.54
C ALA A 186 -1.41 -4.72 -14.37
N TRP A 187 -1.80 -5.48 -15.39
CA TRP A 187 -1.68 -6.95 -15.35
C TRP A 187 -0.22 -7.41 -15.30
N LEU A 188 0.68 -6.74 -16.02
CA LEU A 188 2.11 -7.00 -15.90
C LEU A 188 2.61 -6.73 -14.48
N ALA A 189 2.22 -5.61 -13.88
CA ALA A 189 2.58 -5.30 -12.50
C ALA A 189 2.05 -6.36 -11.51
N ILE A 190 0.77 -6.76 -11.65
CA ILE A 190 0.14 -7.81 -10.84
C ILE A 190 0.88 -9.15 -11.00
N TYR A 191 1.26 -9.51 -12.22
CA TYR A 191 2.06 -10.71 -12.48
C TYR A 191 3.42 -10.66 -11.78
N LEU A 192 4.11 -9.52 -11.82
CA LEU A 192 5.42 -9.36 -11.16
C LEU A 192 5.33 -9.51 -9.64
N ILE A 193 4.23 -9.07 -9.01
CA ILE A 193 4.08 -9.11 -7.55
C ILE A 193 3.48 -10.43 -7.04
N LEU A 194 2.57 -11.06 -7.77
CA LEU A 194 1.85 -12.27 -7.36
C LEU A 194 2.35 -13.55 -8.03
N GLY A 195 3.00 -13.45 -9.18
CA GLY A 195 3.50 -14.62 -9.91
C GLY A 195 4.52 -15.42 -9.11
N GLU A 196 4.38 -16.75 -9.07
CA GLU A 196 5.28 -17.64 -8.32
C GLU A 196 6.47 -18.16 -9.15
N HIS A 197 6.49 -17.88 -10.45
CA HIS A 197 7.54 -18.39 -11.34
C HIS A 197 8.92 -17.93 -10.90
N ARG A 198 9.78 -18.90 -10.65
CA ARG A 198 11.21 -18.66 -10.41
C ARG A 198 11.90 -18.60 -11.76
N TRP A 199 12.42 -17.42 -12.10
CA TRP A 199 13.22 -17.22 -13.32
C TRP A 199 14.65 -17.72 -13.10
N TYR A 200 14.77 -18.99 -12.69
CA TYR A 200 16.06 -19.63 -12.50
C TYR A 200 16.52 -20.21 -13.82
N SER A 201 17.64 -19.74 -14.31
CA SER A 201 18.35 -20.37 -15.40
C SER A 201 19.77 -20.72 -14.94
N THR A 202 20.19 -21.95 -15.13
CA THR A 202 21.59 -22.37 -14.88
C THR A 202 22.57 -21.63 -15.78
N ARG A 203 22.11 -21.19 -16.95
CA ARG A 203 22.92 -20.40 -17.91
C ARG A 203 23.02 -18.92 -17.51
N TRP A 204 22.03 -18.35 -16.79
CA TRP A 204 21.92 -16.94 -16.49
C TRP A 204 21.69 -16.70 -15.00
N ILE A 205 22.48 -17.34 -14.15
CA ILE A 205 22.29 -17.36 -12.71
C ILE A 205 22.22 -15.93 -12.12
N THR A 206 23.15 -15.06 -12.54
CA THR A 206 23.22 -13.67 -12.04
C THR A 206 21.99 -12.86 -12.44
N TYR A 207 21.59 -12.91 -13.70
CA TYR A 207 20.42 -12.17 -14.20
C TYR A 207 19.11 -12.72 -13.62
N GLY A 208 18.98 -14.02 -13.44
CA GLY A 208 17.83 -14.66 -12.83
C GLY A 208 17.65 -14.23 -11.37
N ARG A 209 18.74 -14.19 -10.61
CA ARG A 209 18.74 -13.68 -9.22
C ARG A 209 18.40 -12.20 -9.16
N TRP A 210 18.97 -11.39 -10.03
CA TRP A 210 18.70 -9.98 -10.14
C TRP A 210 17.21 -9.71 -10.41
N PHE A 211 16.63 -10.40 -11.37
CA PHE A 211 15.23 -10.26 -11.72
C PHE A 211 14.33 -10.71 -10.55
N GLU A 212 14.60 -11.87 -9.96
CA GLU A 212 13.83 -12.42 -8.84
C GLU A 212 13.84 -11.47 -7.63
N TYR A 213 14.98 -10.83 -7.37
CA TYR A 213 15.13 -9.87 -6.29
C TYR A 213 14.39 -8.55 -6.56
N SER A 214 14.40 -8.10 -7.80
CA SER A 214 13.88 -6.78 -8.18
C SER A 214 12.39 -6.79 -8.52
N ARG A 215 11.82 -7.94 -8.92
CA ARG A 215 10.51 -8.02 -9.55
C ARG A 215 9.36 -7.45 -8.70
N ALA A 216 9.36 -7.67 -7.39
CA ALA A 216 8.31 -7.16 -6.51
C ALA A 216 8.41 -5.64 -6.37
N THR A 217 9.62 -5.10 -6.22
CA THR A 217 9.86 -3.64 -6.20
C THR A 217 9.40 -2.99 -7.49
N ILE A 218 9.79 -3.56 -8.64
CA ILE A 218 9.38 -3.08 -9.97
C ILE A 218 7.87 -3.17 -10.13
N GLY A 219 7.25 -4.27 -9.72
CA GLY A 219 5.81 -4.47 -9.80
C GLY A 219 5.03 -3.47 -8.93
N TRP A 220 5.46 -3.21 -7.71
CA TRP A 220 4.84 -2.20 -6.83
C TRP A 220 5.00 -0.78 -7.38
N LEU A 221 6.20 -0.43 -7.89
CA LEU A 221 6.46 0.86 -8.55
C LEU A 221 5.57 1.04 -9.77
N LEU A 222 5.55 0.04 -10.65
CA LEU A 222 4.75 0.07 -11.87
C LEU A 222 3.26 0.23 -11.53
N LEU A 223 2.76 -0.49 -10.53
CA LEU A 223 1.37 -0.40 -10.09
C LEU A 223 1.03 1.00 -9.59
N LEU A 224 1.90 1.59 -8.75
CA LEU A 224 1.73 2.95 -8.24
C LEU A 224 1.73 3.99 -9.37
N ILE A 225 2.67 3.89 -10.31
CA ILE A 225 2.78 4.77 -11.48
C ILE A 225 1.52 4.67 -12.36
N ILE A 226 1.02 3.46 -12.60
CA ILE A 226 -0.20 3.26 -13.40
C ILE A 226 -1.40 3.92 -12.75
N ILE A 227 -1.62 3.70 -11.44
CA ILE A 227 -2.73 4.31 -10.72
C ILE A 227 -2.61 5.83 -10.79
N PHE A 228 -1.41 6.39 -10.62
CA PHE A 228 -1.16 7.83 -10.75
C PHE A 228 -1.51 8.35 -12.15
N ILE A 229 -0.97 7.71 -13.21
CA ILE A 229 -1.19 8.14 -14.61
C ILE A 229 -2.68 8.09 -14.96
N VAL A 230 -3.37 6.99 -14.63
CA VAL A 230 -4.81 6.84 -14.91
C VAL A 230 -5.62 7.86 -14.12
N SER A 231 -5.28 8.10 -12.85
CA SER A 231 -5.95 9.11 -12.02
C SER A 231 -5.75 10.51 -12.58
N LEU A 232 -4.54 10.85 -12.99
CA LEU A 232 -4.20 12.16 -13.58
C LEU A 232 -4.92 12.37 -14.92
N TRP A 233 -4.94 11.35 -15.77
CA TRP A 233 -5.64 11.38 -17.04
C TRP A 233 -7.14 11.62 -16.85
N ARG A 234 -7.79 10.87 -15.98
CA ARG A 234 -9.21 11.03 -15.65
C ARG A 234 -9.52 12.41 -15.06
N TYR A 235 -8.67 12.90 -14.16
CA TYR A 235 -8.81 14.22 -13.58
C TYR A 235 -8.75 15.32 -14.67
N ARG A 236 -7.82 15.22 -15.62
CA ARG A 236 -7.71 16.17 -16.75
C ARG A 236 -8.92 16.10 -17.69
N VAL A 237 -9.41 14.89 -17.97
CA VAL A 237 -10.61 14.71 -18.81
C VAL A 237 -11.83 15.30 -18.13
N ALA A 238 -12.05 15.04 -16.84
CA ALA A 238 -13.16 15.60 -16.07
C ALA A 238 -13.15 17.14 -16.06
N ARG A 239 -11.98 17.77 -15.90
CA ARG A 239 -11.85 19.24 -16.00
C ARG A 239 -12.19 19.78 -17.39
N LYS A 240 -11.77 19.09 -18.45
CA LYS A 240 -12.11 19.52 -19.83
C LYS A 240 -13.59 19.47 -20.11
N ILE A 241 -14.31 18.46 -19.58
CA ILE A 241 -15.76 18.33 -19.76
C ILE A 241 -16.52 19.44 -19.00
N GLN A 242 -15.96 19.92 -17.89
CA GLN A 242 -16.54 21.05 -17.14
C GLN A 242 -16.24 22.41 -17.76
N ASP A 243 -15.37 22.50 -18.77
CA ASP A 243 -15.09 23.72 -19.53
C ASP A 243 -16.27 24.00 -20.48
N PRO A 244 -16.95 25.15 -20.36
CA PRO A 244 -18.09 25.51 -21.23
C PRO A 244 -17.77 25.55 -22.72
N THR A 245 -16.49 25.63 -23.08
CA THR A 245 -16.01 25.69 -24.47
C THR A 245 -15.76 24.29 -25.07
N TYR A 246 -15.89 23.21 -24.27
CA TYR A 246 -15.62 21.85 -24.73
C TYR A 246 -16.83 21.26 -25.48
N PRO A 247 -16.67 20.77 -26.74
CA PRO A 247 -17.76 20.20 -27.52
C PRO A 247 -18.35 18.96 -26.84
N THR A 248 -19.63 19.01 -26.49
CA THR A 248 -20.39 18.02 -25.70
C THR A 248 -20.59 16.64 -26.35
N GLY A 249 -20.02 16.40 -27.52
CA GLY A 249 -20.25 15.18 -28.32
C GLY A 249 -19.36 13.95 -27.97
N LYS A 250 -18.45 14.02 -26.97
CA LYS A 250 -17.48 12.93 -26.68
C LYS A 250 -17.56 12.32 -25.27
N THR A 251 -18.74 12.31 -24.65
CA THR A 251 -18.93 11.82 -23.26
C THR A 251 -19.04 10.29 -23.11
N ALA A 252 -18.63 9.50 -24.06
CA ALA A 252 -18.90 8.04 -24.07
C ALA A 252 -17.88 7.16 -23.31
N PHE A 253 -16.88 7.71 -22.61
CA PHE A 253 -15.80 6.91 -21.97
C PHE A 253 -15.40 7.40 -20.58
N LEU A 254 -16.35 7.63 -19.68
CA LEU A 254 -16.08 7.75 -18.25
C LEU A 254 -16.56 6.52 -17.48
#